data_a5096848eb3b99393d9f3c6d3eb4b6db
#
_entry.id   a5096848eb3b99393d9f3c6d3eb4b6db
#
_cell.length_a   1.000
_cell.length_b   1.000
_cell.length_c   1.000
_cell.angle_alpha   90.00
_cell.angle_beta   90.00
_cell.angle_gamma   90.00
#
_symmetry.space_group_name_H-M   'P 1'
#
loop_
_entity.id
_entity.type
_entity.pdbx_description
1 polymer ?
#
loop_
_entity_poly.entity_id
_entity_poly.type
_entity_poly.pdbx_seq_one_letter_code
_entity_poly.pdbx_strand_id
1 'polypeptide(L)'
;MKVTKYPQSCLIIEQGGKRIGIDPGSFVAEKYGAEDLLPLDAVLITHEHPDHAHPELIKALAQSGKVPVIANQSTKDLLGDLVTQVVVDSEEFEVAGIKIIARELPHCLMPDGSAGPQNTGYVIDGAFFDPGDGTSLEGLHVDAAAVPIAGPDVSAKDVFDFIKQIGCRTVIPVHYDFFLENPRLIARFAADIVPDVNFIVLDNGQSTEF
;
A
#
# COMPACT_ATOMS: atom_id res chain seq x y z
N MET A 1 1.76 10.47 -12.35
CA MET A 1 1.69 10.21 -10.90
C MET A 1 3.09 9.92 -10.40
N LYS A 2 3.49 10.47 -9.21
CA LYS A 2 4.80 10.16 -8.61
C LYS A 2 4.57 9.33 -7.36
N VAL A 3 5.34 8.25 -7.20
CA VAL A 3 5.29 7.35 -6.05
C VAL A 3 6.65 7.31 -5.38
N THR A 4 6.69 7.58 -4.07
CA THR A 4 7.89 7.48 -3.23
C THR A 4 7.71 6.33 -2.26
N LYS A 5 8.67 5.39 -2.23
CA LYS A 5 8.66 4.26 -1.29
C LYS A 5 9.35 4.63 0.02
N TYR A 6 8.73 4.22 1.12
CA TYR A 6 9.30 4.17 2.46
C TYR A 6 9.35 2.72 2.96
N PRO A 7 9.91 2.42 4.15
CA PRO A 7 10.02 1.05 4.65
C PRO A 7 8.72 0.26 4.61
N GLN A 8 8.85 -1.03 4.33
CA GLN A 8 7.79 -2.04 4.24
C GLN A 8 6.80 -1.69 3.12
N SER A 9 5.56 -1.36 3.44
CA SER A 9 4.50 -1.03 2.47
C SER A 9 4.19 0.46 2.40
N CYS A 10 4.93 1.31 3.13
CA CYS A 10 4.59 2.73 3.15
C CYS A 10 4.95 3.43 1.84
N LEU A 11 3.96 4.09 1.27
CA LEU A 11 4.09 4.87 0.05
C LEU A 11 3.58 6.30 0.24
N ILE A 12 4.22 7.24 -0.45
CA ILE A 12 3.68 8.59 -0.67
C ILE A 12 3.34 8.73 -2.15
N ILE A 13 2.07 8.99 -2.43
CA ILE A 13 1.55 9.21 -3.78
C ILE A 13 1.40 10.71 -3.99
N GLU A 14 2.01 11.22 -5.04
CA GLU A 14 1.90 12.63 -5.44
C GLU A 14 1.16 12.74 -6.78
N GLN A 15 0.03 13.46 -6.78
CA GLN A 15 -0.83 13.64 -7.96
C GLN A 15 -1.47 15.02 -7.92
N GLY A 16 -1.35 15.81 -9.01
CA GLY A 16 -1.97 17.12 -9.10
C GLY A 16 -1.53 18.13 -8.02
N GLY A 17 -0.31 17.99 -7.49
CA GLY A 17 0.19 18.80 -6.38
C GLY A 17 -0.33 18.39 -5.00
N LYS A 18 -1.00 17.25 -4.91
CA LYS A 18 -1.52 16.64 -3.68
C LYS A 18 -0.70 15.44 -3.29
N ARG A 19 -0.66 15.15 -1.99
CA ARG A 19 0.14 14.07 -1.41
C ARG A 19 -0.70 13.19 -0.49
N ILE A 20 -0.75 11.90 -0.78
CA ILE A 20 -1.44 10.89 0.01
C ILE A 20 -0.39 9.92 0.57
N GLY A 21 -0.38 9.72 1.88
CA GLY A 21 0.39 8.67 2.53
C GLY A 21 -0.42 7.39 2.63
N ILE A 22 0.21 6.25 2.38
CA ILE A 22 -0.39 4.92 2.56
C ILE A 22 0.47 4.16 3.56
N ASP A 23 -0.15 3.50 4.53
CA ASP A 23 0.45 2.57 5.49
C ASP A 23 1.72 3.05 6.20
N PRO A 24 1.67 4.17 6.96
CA PRO A 24 2.79 4.60 7.79
C PRO A 24 2.92 3.71 9.04
N GLY A 25 3.52 2.54 8.87
CA GLY A 25 3.66 1.49 9.87
C GLY A 25 4.92 1.62 10.76
N SER A 26 5.15 0.59 11.58
CA SER A 26 6.24 0.55 12.57
C SER A 26 7.64 0.64 11.95
N PHE A 27 7.88 0.01 10.81
CA PHE A 27 9.18 0.09 10.11
C PHE A 27 9.50 1.51 9.63
N VAL A 28 8.47 2.30 9.34
CA VAL A 28 8.64 3.74 9.06
C VAL A 28 8.99 4.47 10.35
N ALA A 29 8.21 4.26 11.42
CA ALA A 29 8.40 4.94 12.70
C ALA A 29 9.78 4.68 13.35
N GLU A 30 10.43 3.55 13.02
CA GLU A 30 11.79 3.24 13.49
C GLU A 30 12.87 4.12 12.83
N LYS A 31 12.63 4.68 11.66
CA LYS A 31 13.65 5.38 10.85
C LYS A 31 13.28 6.80 10.47
N TYR A 32 11.99 7.13 10.45
CA TYR A 32 11.45 8.40 9.96
C TYR A 32 10.43 8.95 10.95
N GLY A 33 10.44 10.27 11.15
CA GLY A 33 9.41 10.99 11.87
C GLY A 33 8.26 11.44 10.96
N ALA A 34 7.22 12.00 11.55
CA ALA A 34 6.12 12.59 10.78
C ALA A 34 6.61 13.70 9.83
N GLU A 35 7.62 14.47 10.25
CA GLU A 35 8.24 15.55 9.48
C GLU A 35 8.85 15.09 8.14
N ASP A 36 9.32 13.85 8.07
CA ASP A 36 9.91 13.27 6.85
C ASP A 36 8.85 12.92 5.79
N LEU A 37 7.61 12.66 6.23
CA LEU A 37 6.49 12.31 5.37
C LEU A 37 5.66 13.53 4.95
N LEU A 38 5.64 14.57 5.79
CA LEU A 38 4.83 15.77 5.58
C LEU A 38 5.37 16.66 4.46
N PRO A 39 4.52 17.52 3.86
CA PRO A 39 3.07 17.64 4.10
C PRO A 39 2.28 16.49 3.46
N LEU A 40 1.15 16.10 4.06
CA LEU A 40 0.18 15.18 3.49
C LEU A 40 -1.20 15.82 3.43
N ASP A 41 -1.98 15.48 2.41
CA ASP A 41 -3.39 15.86 2.26
C ASP A 41 -4.33 14.77 2.81
N ALA A 42 -3.88 13.51 2.87
CA ALA A 42 -4.59 12.39 3.49
C ALA A 42 -3.63 11.24 3.87
N VAL A 43 -4.10 10.37 4.77
CA VAL A 43 -3.49 9.06 5.07
C VAL A 43 -4.52 7.97 4.83
N LEU A 44 -4.16 6.96 4.05
CA LEU A 44 -4.94 5.75 3.82
C LEU A 44 -4.28 4.59 4.57
N ILE A 45 -5.06 3.76 5.23
CA ILE A 45 -4.57 2.57 5.92
C ILE A 45 -5.29 1.35 5.36
N THR A 46 -4.51 0.37 4.90
CA THR A 46 -5.07 -0.84 4.29
C THR A 46 -5.61 -1.81 5.33
N HIS A 47 -4.91 -1.98 6.45
CA HIS A 47 -5.32 -2.85 7.56
C HIS A 47 -4.56 -2.52 8.85
N GLU A 48 -4.95 -3.18 9.97
CA GLU A 48 -4.53 -2.84 11.32
C GLU A 48 -3.18 -3.41 11.76
N HIS A 49 -2.46 -4.20 10.96
CA HIS A 49 -1.15 -4.72 11.38
C HIS A 49 -0.16 -3.60 11.70
N PRO A 50 0.71 -3.79 12.72
CA PRO A 50 1.61 -2.73 13.17
C PRO A 50 2.56 -2.20 12.10
N ASP A 51 2.95 -3.02 11.13
CA ASP A 51 3.83 -2.64 10.03
C ASP A 51 3.11 -1.83 8.92
N HIS A 52 1.78 -1.69 9.00
CA HIS A 52 0.93 -0.83 8.17
C HIS A 52 0.32 0.33 8.96
N ALA A 53 0.00 0.14 10.23
CA ALA A 53 -0.71 1.11 11.07
C ALA A 53 0.00 1.35 12.39
N HIS A 54 0.97 2.29 12.43
CA HIS A 54 1.64 2.68 13.68
C HIS A 54 0.89 3.84 14.36
N PRO A 55 0.20 3.62 15.50
CA PRO A 55 -0.73 4.61 16.08
C PRO A 55 -0.11 5.97 16.37
N GLU A 56 1.09 6.01 16.95
CA GLU A 56 1.73 7.29 17.33
C GLU A 56 2.20 8.07 16.09
N LEU A 57 2.70 7.40 15.04
CA LEU A 57 3.07 8.06 13.80
C LEU A 57 1.83 8.62 13.09
N ILE A 58 0.77 7.80 12.96
CA ILE A 58 -0.51 8.23 12.38
C ILE A 58 -1.09 9.42 13.13
N LYS A 59 -1.06 9.39 14.46
CA LYS A 59 -1.51 10.50 15.30
C LYS A 59 -0.70 11.79 15.04
N ALA A 60 0.62 11.68 14.94
CA ALA A 60 1.47 12.83 14.64
C ALA A 60 1.16 13.41 13.25
N LEU A 61 0.97 12.55 12.23
CA LEU A 61 0.57 12.96 10.88
C LEU A 61 -0.80 13.63 10.88
N ALA A 62 -1.82 13.01 11.51
CA ALA A 62 -3.17 13.55 11.58
C ALA A 62 -3.23 14.93 12.26
N GLN A 63 -2.43 15.14 13.30
CA GLN A 63 -2.41 16.40 14.08
C GLN A 63 -1.64 17.53 13.38
N SER A 64 -0.69 17.25 12.51
CA SER A 64 0.20 18.23 11.88
C SER A 64 -0.53 19.23 10.95
N GLY A 65 -1.72 18.92 10.48
CA GLY A 65 -2.49 19.78 9.56
C GLY A 65 -3.96 19.40 9.45
N LYS A 66 -4.48 18.64 10.42
CA LYS A 66 -5.82 18.02 10.35
C LYS A 66 -5.94 17.10 9.15
N VAL A 67 -4.91 16.32 8.90
CA VAL A 67 -4.86 15.36 7.80
C VAL A 67 -5.89 14.26 8.06
N PRO A 68 -6.86 14.03 7.17
CA PRO A 68 -7.83 12.95 7.34
C PRO A 68 -7.14 11.59 7.27
N VAL A 69 -7.56 10.67 8.13
CA VAL A 69 -7.15 9.26 8.13
C VAL A 69 -8.35 8.42 7.70
N ILE A 70 -8.18 7.65 6.64
CA ILE A 70 -9.22 6.86 5.99
C ILE A 70 -8.80 5.40 6.06
N ALA A 71 -9.70 4.53 6.52
CA ALA A 71 -9.42 3.11 6.73
C ALA A 71 -10.70 2.27 6.72
N ASN A 72 -10.55 0.95 6.83
CA ASN A 72 -11.65 0.02 7.05
C ASN A 72 -12.09 -0.02 8.53
N GLN A 73 -13.14 -0.82 8.81
CA GLN A 73 -13.73 -0.88 10.16
C GLN A 73 -12.74 -1.50 11.18
N SER A 74 -12.00 -2.56 10.83
CA SER A 74 -11.08 -3.20 11.79
C SER A 74 -9.94 -2.26 12.20
N THR A 75 -9.42 -1.49 11.26
CA THR A 75 -8.44 -0.42 11.55
C THR A 75 -9.04 0.70 12.42
N LYS A 76 -10.32 1.07 12.18
CA LYS A 76 -11.05 2.02 13.03
C LYS A 76 -11.18 1.51 14.46
N ASP A 77 -11.42 0.22 14.64
CA ASP A 77 -11.53 -0.39 15.97
C ASP A 77 -10.21 -0.33 16.74
N LEU A 78 -9.06 -0.41 16.03
CA LEU A 78 -7.72 -0.23 16.61
C LEU A 78 -7.40 1.24 16.89
N LEU A 79 -7.55 2.12 15.90
CA LEU A 79 -7.06 3.50 15.95
C LEU A 79 -8.08 4.50 16.54
N GLY A 80 -9.31 4.07 16.79
CA GLY A 80 -10.35 4.90 17.39
C GLY A 80 -10.62 6.18 16.59
N ASP A 81 -10.69 7.31 17.29
CA ASP A 81 -11.05 8.60 16.70
C ASP A 81 -9.99 9.20 15.76
N LEU A 82 -8.83 8.58 15.64
CA LEU A 82 -7.85 8.96 14.62
C LEU A 82 -8.38 8.70 13.20
N VAL A 83 -9.15 7.62 12.99
CA VAL A 83 -9.81 7.36 11.70
C VAL A 83 -11.02 8.27 11.55
N THR A 84 -10.94 9.17 10.60
CA THR A 84 -11.97 10.19 10.32
C THR A 84 -13.04 9.72 9.34
N GLN A 85 -12.72 8.73 8.50
CA GLN A 85 -13.64 8.11 7.55
C GLN A 85 -13.40 6.60 7.50
N VAL A 86 -14.49 5.83 7.62
CA VAL A 86 -14.47 4.38 7.38
C VAL A 86 -14.98 4.15 5.97
N VAL A 87 -14.30 3.27 5.23
CA VAL A 87 -14.69 2.87 3.87
C VAL A 87 -14.99 1.39 3.81
N VAL A 88 -15.82 1.03 2.82
CA VAL A 88 -16.25 -0.35 2.55
C VAL A 88 -15.89 -0.74 1.11
N ASP A 89 -16.00 -2.04 0.80
CA ASP A 89 -15.72 -2.53 -0.56
C ASP A 89 -16.52 -1.77 -1.63
N SER A 90 -15.81 -1.48 -2.73
CA SER A 90 -16.34 -0.77 -3.90
C SER A 90 -16.84 0.66 -3.61
N GLU A 91 -16.55 1.22 -2.45
CA GLU A 91 -16.84 2.62 -2.15
C GLU A 91 -15.94 3.54 -2.97
N GLU A 92 -16.56 4.47 -3.69
CA GLU A 92 -15.88 5.54 -4.39
C GLU A 92 -15.96 6.82 -3.55
N PHE A 93 -14.82 7.44 -3.31
CA PHE A 93 -14.75 8.70 -2.58
C PHE A 93 -13.67 9.61 -3.16
N GLU A 94 -13.68 10.86 -2.72
CA GLU A 94 -12.69 11.85 -3.14
C GLU A 94 -12.01 12.44 -1.90
N VAL A 95 -10.70 12.51 -1.92
CA VAL A 95 -9.92 13.23 -0.91
C VAL A 95 -8.88 14.11 -1.60
N ALA A 96 -8.84 15.37 -1.19
CA ALA A 96 -7.94 16.38 -1.77
C ALA A 96 -8.06 16.55 -3.31
N GLY A 97 -9.21 16.22 -3.90
CA GLY A 97 -9.44 16.28 -5.35
C GLY A 97 -8.94 15.05 -6.12
N ILE A 98 -8.51 14.00 -5.41
CA ILE A 98 -8.10 12.72 -5.98
C ILE A 98 -9.21 11.71 -5.77
N LYS A 99 -9.63 11.03 -6.85
CA LYS A 99 -10.63 9.95 -6.77
C LYS A 99 -9.99 8.66 -6.27
N ILE A 100 -10.65 8.01 -5.34
CA ILE A 100 -10.19 6.75 -4.74
C ILE A 100 -11.34 5.76 -4.74
N ILE A 101 -11.04 4.50 -5.04
CA ILE A 101 -11.97 3.39 -4.90
C ILE A 101 -11.38 2.41 -3.90
N ALA A 102 -12.12 2.14 -2.83
CA ALA A 102 -11.76 1.09 -1.88
C ALA A 102 -12.12 -0.28 -2.46
N ARG A 103 -11.22 -1.25 -2.32
CA ARG A 103 -11.43 -2.63 -2.76
C ARG A 103 -11.05 -3.57 -1.64
N GLU A 104 -12.03 -4.31 -1.13
CA GLU A 104 -11.74 -5.37 -0.17
C GLU A 104 -11.16 -6.59 -0.89
N LEU A 105 -10.06 -7.12 -0.38
CA LEU A 105 -9.42 -8.33 -0.88
C LEU A 105 -8.81 -9.12 0.27
N PRO A 106 -8.74 -10.48 0.13
CA PRO A 106 -8.19 -11.30 1.19
C PRO A 106 -6.75 -10.89 1.52
N HIS A 107 -6.46 -10.71 2.80
CA HIS A 107 -5.09 -10.66 3.30
C HIS A 107 -4.42 -12.04 3.09
N CYS A 108 -3.10 -12.10 2.92
CA CYS A 108 -2.38 -13.36 2.93
C CYS A 108 -2.62 -14.11 4.26
N LEU A 109 -2.46 -15.44 4.26
CA LEU A 109 -2.66 -16.20 5.49
C LEU A 109 -1.60 -15.84 6.54
N MET A 110 -2.01 -15.93 7.80
CA MET A 110 -1.10 -15.76 8.92
C MET A 110 -0.15 -16.97 9.04
N PRO A 111 0.97 -16.89 9.78
CA PRO A 111 1.94 -17.98 9.90
C PRO A 111 1.35 -19.29 10.44
N ASP A 112 0.24 -19.25 11.16
CA ASP A 112 -0.48 -20.42 11.67
C ASP A 112 -1.55 -20.96 10.69
N GLY A 113 -1.67 -20.35 9.49
CA GLY A 113 -2.65 -20.70 8.47
C GLY A 113 -4.05 -20.10 8.69
N SER A 114 -4.24 -19.27 9.71
CA SER A 114 -5.51 -18.56 9.90
C SER A 114 -5.67 -17.39 8.89
N ALA A 115 -6.90 -16.95 8.70
CA ALA A 115 -7.16 -15.75 7.91
C ALA A 115 -6.55 -14.50 8.58
N GLY A 116 -5.99 -13.62 7.76
CA GLY A 116 -5.54 -12.30 8.21
C GLY A 116 -6.71 -11.34 8.50
N PRO A 117 -6.41 -10.09 8.88
CA PRO A 117 -7.42 -9.08 9.18
C PRO A 117 -8.19 -8.64 7.91
N GLN A 118 -9.21 -7.81 8.11
CA GLN A 118 -9.86 -7.11 7.00
C GLN A 118 -8.82 -6.26 6.28
N ASN A 119 -8.65 -6.47 4.98
CA ASN A 119 -7.67 -5.75 4.17
C ASN A 119 -8.36 -5.01 3.03
N THR A 120 -8.07 -3.72 2.92
CA THR A 120 -8.65 -2.83 1.92
C THR A 120 -7.55 -2.25 1.04
N GLY A 121 -7.56 -2.61 -0.23
CA GLY A 121 -6.72 -1.96 -1.23
C GLY A 121 -7.36 -0.65 -1.73
N TYR A 122 -6.54 0.22 -2.29
CA TYR A 122 -6.95 1.53 -2.80
C TYR A 122 -6.55 1.71 -4.25
N VAL A 123 -7.55 1.93 -5.12
CA VAL A 123 -7.30 2.37 -6.51
C VAL A 123 -7.30 3.89 -6.52
N ILE A 124 -6.18 4.47 -6.91
CA ILE A 124 -5.97 5.92 -6.88
C ILE A 124 -6.03 6.48 -8.30
N ASP A 125 -7.00 7.36 -8.52
CA ASP A 125 -7.27 8.05 -9.80
C ASP A 125 -7.41 7.10 -11.01
N GLY A 126 -7.84 5.84 -10.74
CA GLY A 126 -7.96 4.78 -11.75
C GLY A 126 -6.65 4.28 -12.34
N ALA A 127 -5.50 4.78 -11.91
CA ALA A 127 -4.19 4.55 -12.50
C ALA A 127 -3.25 3.71 -11.63
N PHE A 128 -3.31 3.86 -10.32
CA PHE A 128 -2.45 3.17 -9.37
C PHE A 128 -3.26 2.35 -8.38
N PHE A 129 -2.79 1.15 -8.06
CA PHE A 129 -3.42 0.27 -7.07
C PHE A 129 -2.44 -0.11 -5.95
N ASP A 130 -2.86 0.08 -4.72
CA ASP A 130 -2.22 -0.46 -3.55
C ASP A 130 -3.12 -1.54 -2.94
N PRO A 131 -2.74 -2.82 -2.94
CA PRO A 131 -3.57 -3.92 -2.45
C PRO A 131 -3.46 -4.17 -0.93
N GLY A 132 -2.61 -3.41 -0.20
CA GLY A 132 -2.16 -3.84 1.12
C GLY A 132 -1.45 -5.19 1.03
N ASP A 133 -1.80 -6.13 1.90
CA ASP A 133 -1.22 -7.49 1.92
C ASP A 133 -2.02 -8.53 1.13
N GLY A 134 -2.88 -8.06 0.23
CA GLY A 134 -3.65 -8.94 -0.64
C GLY A 134 -2.92 -9.28 -1.93
N THR A 135 -3.04 -10.53 -2.37
CA THR A 135 -2.48 -11.04 -3.63
C THR A 135 -3.52 -11.74 -4.52
N SER A 136 -4.80 -11.43 -4.33
CA SER A 136 -5.89 -11.98 -5.15
C SER A 136 -7.02 -10.98 -5.28
N LEU A 137 -7.26 -10.50 -6.49
CA LEU A 137 -8.38 -9.62 -6.82
C LEU A 137 -8.71 -9.74 -8.30
N GLU A 138 -9.96 -10.08 -8.63
CA GLU A 138 -10.43 -10.17 -10.01
C GLU A 138 -11.12 -8.88 -10.49
N GLY A 139 -11.09 -8.68 -11.81
CA GLY A 139 -11.86 -7.62 -12.47
C GLY A 139 -11.29 -6.20 -12.29
N LEU A 140 -10.04 -6.07 -11.84
CA LEU A 140 -9.32 -4.80 -11.80
C LEU A 140 -8.29 -4.75 -12.93
N HIS A 141 -8.17 -3.58 -13.57
CA HIS A 141 -7.08 -3.26 -14.48
C HIS A 141 -6.57 -1.85 -14.15
N VAL A 142 -5.26 -1.74 -13.92
CA VAL A 142 -4.59 -0.47 -13.59
C VAL A 142 -3.27 -0.35 -14.36
N ASP A 143 -2.76 0.86 -14.53
CA ASP A 143 -1.48 1.06 -15.20
C ASP A 143 -0.29 0.64 -14.31
N ALA A 144 -0.38 0.91 -13.02
CA ALA A 144 0.67 0.60 -12.06
C ALA A 144 0.10 0.09 -10.72
N ALA A 145 0.88 -0.72 -10.01
CA ALA A 145 0.51 -1.21 -8.69
C ALA A 145 1.71 -1.32 -7.76
N ALA A 146 1.48 -1.08 -6.47
CA ALA A 146 2.30 -1.67 -5.42
C ALA A 146 1.95 -3.15 -5.34
N VAL A 147 2.95 -4.01 -5.19
CA VAL A 147 2.69 -5.46 -5.07
C VAL A 147 3.51 -6.01 -3.90
N PRO A 148 2.85 -6.60 -2.89
CA PRO A 148 3.55 -7.28 -1.81
C PRO A 148 4.28 -8.51 -2.39
N ILE A 149 5.61 -8.56 -2.23
CA ILE A 149 6.43 -9.64 -2.80
C ILE A 149 6.93 -10.64 -1.77
N ALA A 150 6.58 -10.43 -0.53
CA ALA A 150 6.90 -11.30 0.59
C ALA A 150 5.82 -11.22 1.66
N GLY A 151 5.72 -12.25 2.48
CA GLY A 151 4.76 -12.37 3.57
C GLY A 151 4.79 -13.79 4.10
N PRO A 152 4.06 -14.09 5.19
CA PRO A 152 4.07 -15.43 5.79
C PRO A 152 3.66 -16.55 4.84
N ASP A 153 2.75 -16.28 3.90
CA ASP A 153 2.19 -17.25 2.93
C ASP A 153 2.25 -16.73 1.49
N VAL A 154 3.10 -15.73 1.22
CA VAL A 154 3.24 -15.15 -0.14
C VAL A 154 4.36 -15.86 -0.89
N SER A 155 4.00 -16.63 -1.91
CA SER A 155 4.97 -17.25 -2.82
C SER A 155 5.23 -16.38 -4.04
N ALA A 156 6.38 -16.59 -4.71
CA ALA A 156 6.66 -15.93 -5.99
C ALA A 156 5.59 -16.20 -7.05
N LYS A 157 4.96 -17.39 -7.00
CA LYS A 157 3.85 -17.74 -7.91
C LYS A 157 2.65 -16.84 -7.68
N ASP A 158 2.26 -16.61 -6.43
CA ASP A 158 1.11 -15.77 -6.08
C ASP A 158 1.35 -14.34 -6.53
N VAL A 159 2.56 -13.81 -6.35
CA VAL A 159 2.98 -12.49 -6.84
C VAL A 159 2.76 -12.36 -8.34
N PHE A 160 3.27 -13.30 -9.15
CA PHE A 160 3.15 -13.21 -10.60
C PHE A 160 1.74 -13.48 -11.11
N ASP A 161 0.98 -14.36 -10.46
CA ASP A 161 -0.41 -14.59 -10.81
C ASP A 161 -1.27 -13.35 -10.51
N PHE A 162 -1.03 -12.69 -9.38
CA PHE A 162 -1.69 -11.44 -9.03
C PHE A 162 -1.39 -10.33 -10.04
N ILE A 163 -0.13 -10.14 -10.43
CA ILE A 163 0.25 -9.16 -11.45
C ILE A 163 -0.50 -9.39 -12.77
N LYS A 164 -0.67 -10.66 -13.17
CA LYS A 164 -1.44 -11.02 -14.36
C LYS A 164 -2.94 -10.74 -14.19
N GLN A 165 -3.49 -10.99 -13.00
CA GLN A 165 -4.90 -10.72 -12.68
C GLN A 165 -5.24 -9.24 -12.81
N ILE A 166 -4.42 -8.36 -12.24
CA ILE A 166 -4.66 -6.90 -12.27
C ILE A 166 -4.17 -6.23 -13.55
N GLY A 167 -3.45 -6.96 -14.42
CA GLY A 167 -3.03 -6.50 -15.75
C GLY A 167 -2.18 -5.25 -15.76
N CYS A 168 -1.47 -4.93 -14.67
CA CYS A 168 -0.66 -3.72 -14.57
C CYS A 168 0.61 -3.81 -15.44
N ARG A 169 1.09 -2.66 -15.90
CA ARG A 169 2.30 -2.53 -16.72
C ARG A 169 3.53 -2.14 -15.90
N THR A 170 3.30 -1.56 -14.73
CA THR A 170 4.37 -1.14 -13.81
C THR A 170 4.09 -1.70 -12.43
N VAL A 171 5.10 -2.32 -11.84
CA VAL A 171 5.06 -2.88 -10.49
C VAL A 171 6.12 -2.21 -9.63
N ILE A 172 5.69 -1.70 -8.48
CA ILE A 172 6.57 -1.26 -7.40
C ILE A 172 6.48 -2.34 -6.31
N PRO A 173 7.50 -3.19 -6.13
CA PRO A 173 7.47 -4.20 -5.07
C PRO A 173 7.51 -3.53 -3.70
N VAL A 174 6.68 -4.04 -2.78
CA VAL A 174 6.57 -3.62 -1.38
C VAL A 174 6.57 -4.82 -0.45
N HIS A 175 6.46 -4.60 0.86
CA HIS A 175 6.30 -5.61 1.90
C HIS A 175 7.46 -6.63 1.97
N TYR A 176 8.70 -6.19 1.81
CA TYR A 176 9.85 -7.09 1.79
C TYR A 176 10.95 -6.75 2.80
N ASP A 177 10.92 -5.57 3.43
CA ASP A 177 12.02 -5.10 4.29
C ASP A 177 12.30 -6.05 5.48
N PHE A 178 11.32 -6.82 5.90
CA PHE A 178 11.46 -7.83 6.97
C PHE A 178 11.79 -9.23 6.44
N PHE A 179 11.26 -9.61 5.28
CA PHE A 179 11.27 -10.99 4.79
C PHE A 179 12.37 -11.29 3.78
N LEU A 180 12.85 -10.30 3.03
CA LEU A 180 13.80 -10.51 1.93
C LEU A 180 15.01 -9.60 2.04
N GLU A 181 16.20 -10.19 2.00
CA GLU A 181 17.46 -9.44 1.93
C GLU A 181 17.65 -8.70 0.59
N ASN A 182 17.09 -9.25 -0.51
CA ASN A 182 17.29 -8.70 -1.85
C ASN A 182 16.03 -8.79 -2.71
N PRO A 183 15.18 -7.75 -2.72
CA PRO A 183 13.97 -7.69 -3.53
C PRO A 183 14.23 -7.73 -5.04
N ARG A 184 15.45 -7.37 -5.49
CA ARG A 184 15.84 -7.40 -6.91
C ARG A 184 15.90 -8.81 -7.48
N LEU A 185 15.91 -9.85 -6.62
CA LEU A 185 15.84 -11.23 -7.07
C LEU A 185 14.49 -11.55 -7.73
N ILE A 186 13.39 -11.06 -7.16
CA ILE A 186 12.06 -11.22 -7.76
C ILE A 186 11.98 -10.51 -9.12
N ALA A 187 12.55 -9.31 -9.22
CA ALA A 187 12.59 -8.58 -10.49
C ALA A 187 13.34 -9.34 -11.62
N ARG A 188 14.32 -10.18 -11.30
CA ARG A 188 14.98 -11.05 -12.30
C ARG A 188 14.04 -12.11 -12.85
N PHE A 189 13.25 -12.76 -12.00
CA PHE A 189 12.24 -13.72 -12.45
C PHE A 189 11.12 -13.05 -13.24
N ALA A 190 10.79 -11.80 -12.92
CA ALA A 190 9.77 -11.04 -13.64
C ALA A 190 10.07 -10.93 -15.14
N ALA A 191 11.34 -10.72 -15.51
CA ALA A 191 11.73 -10.62 -16.91
C ALA A 191 11.39 -11.87 -17.77
N ASP A 192 11.33 -13.04 -17.14
CA ASP A 192 10.98 -14.30 -17.81
C ASP A 192 9.48 -14.62 -17.73
N ILE A 193 8.80 -14.23 -16.65
CA ILE A 193 7.41 -14.66 -16.35
C ILE A 193 6.38 -13.61 -16.79
N VAL A 194 6.72 -12.34 -16.66
CA VAL A 194 5.90 -11.17 -17.04
C VAL A 194 6.75 -10.15 -17.81
N PRO A 195 7.23 -10.50 -19.01
CA PRO A 195 8.24 -9.72 -19.73
C PRO A 195 7.78 -8.31 -20.14
N ASP A 196 6.46 -8.11 -20.22
CA ASP A 196 5.86 -6.81 -20.59
C ASP A 196 5.62 -5.90 -19.37
N VAL A 197 6.00 -6.34 -18.15
CA VAL A 197 5.82 -5.61 -16.91
C VAL A 197 7.14 -4.96 -16.47
N ASN A 198 7.10 -3.66 -16.25
CA ASN A 198 8.22 -2.90 -15.72
C ASN A 198 8.29 -3.03 -14.19
N PHE A 199 9.28 -3.76 -13.67
CA PHE A 199 9.53 -3.90 -12.23
C PHE A 199 10.48 -2.82 -11.75
N ILE A 200 9.99 -1.89 -10.92
CA ILE A 200 10.76 -0.77 -10.39
C ILE A 200 11.02 -0.98 -8.90
N VAL A 201 12.16 -1.56 -8.57
CA VAL A 201 12.58 -1.71 -7.17
C VAL A 201 13.17 -0.40 -6.68
N LEU A 202 12.48 0.24 -5.74
CA LEU A 202 12.87 1.50 -5.10
C LEU A 202 13.53 1.23 -3.76
N ASP A 203 14.63 1.91 -3.48
CA ASP A 203 15.15 2.01 -2.13
C ASP A 203 14.31 3.02 -1.32
N ASN A 204 14.36 2.95 0.02
CA ASN A 204 13.58 3.84 0.88
C ASN A 204 13.94 5.30 0.64
N GLY A 205 12.93 6.14 0.43
CA GLY A 205 13.06 7.54 0.05
C GLY A 205 13.23 7.78 -1.46
N GLN A 206 13.35 6.73 -2.28
CA GLN A 206 13.39 6.87 -3.74
C GLN A 206 11.99 6.96 -4.34
N SER A 207 11.91 7.64 -5.49
CA SER A 207 10.65 7.87 -6.21
C SER A 207 10.74 7.40 -7.66
N THR A 208 9.58 7.08 -8.22
CA THR A 208 9.38 6.91 -9.67
C THR A 208 8.15 7.68 -10.13
N GLU A 209 8.07 7.96 -11.44
CA GLU A 209 6.93 8.61 -12.08
C GLU A 209 6.42 7.76 -13.24
N PHE A 210 5.11 7.74 -13.44
CA PHE A 210 4.42 7.09 -14.57
C PHE A 210 3.10 7.79 -14.88
#